data_7edba8dea0cb5830dc344eb96e8e87a9
#
_entry.id   7edba8dea0cb5830dc344eb96e8e87a9
#
_cell.length_a   1.000
_cell.length_b   1.000
_cell.length_c   1.000
_cell.angle_alpha   90.00
_cell.angle_beta   90.00
_cell.angle_gamma   90.00
#
_symmetry.space_group_name_H-M   'P 1'
#
loop_
_entity.id
_entity.type
_entity.pdbx_description
1 polymer ?
#
loop_
_entity_poly.entity_id
_entity_poly.type
_entity_poly.pdbx_seq_one_letter_code
_entity_poly.pdbx_strand_id
1 'polypeptide(L)'
;MKKLVSIFLAIVMILAISVPVFAAEDTTLTINGEAGRKYDGYQLLDLTTSLKTGDHHTAHDGAHTSDCYNYAYTVNEKYRAILQKEVFDNGGNYLWTEGGKPATEAGITDDQILKYLSNQTSDNGDVYQTMRQVADRLYRAIKDASIAADATNLTGTNDTIAQGYWMFADVTNLTGNEANSLVMVDTKGQDALTITPKTALPTVEKKVKDIDDSEDDSITDNAWHDSADHDIGDAVPFKLTATLPSNSPNYETYKIVFHDTLSAGLTLNNGSFKVYMYDTLYKANVDTDVNDYTKDVTANFTVNTNPTDGCTFDVTCENVFAIEGVTKDTAFVVCYDATLNENAVIGSAGNPNQVYLEFSNNPYGDGTGKTETDKVTVFTYQLIVNKVDSHNHALKGAGFTLYKKNLAGNYVAIGTELKGADMTTFTWTGLDDGDYKLEESTVPEGYNKMADVVFSISAVHSETDGNPTLTSLDAGQMGTGVVDTGAITKDIVNNTGTI
;
A
#
# COMPACT_ATOMS: atom_id res chain seq x y z
N MET A 1 -26.55 -1.77 -9.49
CA MET A 1 -27.09 -2.27 -8.22
C MET A 1 -27.36 -3.76 -8.39
N LYS A 2 -26.36 -4.60 -8.13
CA LYS A 2 -26.53 -6.07 -8.11
C LYS A 2 -26.85 -6.44 -6.66
N LYS A 3 -28.04 -6.97 -6.44
CA LYS A 3 -28.49 -7.46 -5.14
C LYS A 3 -27.61 -8.66 -4.76
N LEU A 4 -26.81 -8.51 -3.71
CA LEU A 4 -26.20 -9.64 -3.03
C LEU A 4 -27.34 -10.42 -2.36
N VAL A 5 -27.50 -11.66 -2.77
CA VAL A 5 -28.44 -12.59 -2.16
C VAL A 5 -27.83 -13.01 -0.83
N SER A 6 -28.34 -12.45 0.25
CA SER A 6 -28.12 -12.93 1.61
C SER A 6 -28.89 -14.23 1.76
N ILE A 7 -28.20 -15.36 1.81
CA ILE A 7 -28.87 -16.67 2.05
C ILE A 7 -29.16 -16.74 3.55
N PHE A 8 -30.42 -16.51 3.91
CA PHE A 8 -30.89 -16.68 5.27
C PHE A 8 -31.00 -18.18 5.61
N LEU A 9 -30.40 -18.59 6.71
CA LEU A 9 -30.59 -19.89 7.32
C LEU A 9 -32.00 -19.95 7.93
N ALA A 10 -32.97 -20.49 7.22
CA ALA A 10 -34.29 -20.75 7.77
C ALA A 10 -34.30 -22.10 8.52
N ILE A 11 -34.21 -22.06 9.83
CA ILE A 11 -34.26 -23.26 10.69
C ILE A 11 -35.75 -23.69 10.83
N VAL A 12 -36.07 -24.88 10.34
CA VAL A 12 -37.34 -25.54 10.62
C VAL A 12 -37.06 -26.69 11.57
N MET A 13 -37.49 -26.55 12.83
CA MET A 13 -37.50 -27.66 13.80
C MET A 13 -38.62 -28.63 13.44
N ILE A 14 -38.31 -29.91 13.33
CA ILE A 14 -39.33 -30.98 13.25
C ILE A 14 -39.07 -32.01 14.34
N LEU A 15 -40.11 -32.25 15.18
CA LEU A 15 -40.15 -33.31 16.16
C LEU A 15 -39.95 -34.69 15.48
N ALA A 16 -39.21 -35.57 16.14
CA ALA A 16 -38.82 -36.88 15.66
C ALA A 16 -40.04 -37.79 15.39
N ILE A 17 -40.35 -37.98 14.12
CA ILE A 17 -41.06 -39.16 13.62
C ILE A 17 -39.96 -39.97 12.88
N SER A 18 -39.96 -41.31 13.03
CA SER A 18 -38.99 -42.20 12.40
C SER A 18 -39.15 -42.25 10.89
N VAL A 19 -38.70 -41.19 10.22
CA VAL A 19 -38.52 -41.12 8.76
C VAL A 19 -37.11 -41.52 8.47
N PRO A 20 -36.78 -42.31 7.44
CA PRO A 20 -35.42 -42.58 7.07
C PRO A 20 -34.67 -41.24 6.82
N VAL A 21 -33.66 -41.00 7.61
CA VAL A 21 -32.77 -39.86 7.48
C VAL A 21 -31.61 -40.29 6.61
N PHE A 22 -31.34 -39.56 5.54
CA PHE A 22 -30.22 -39.80 4.66
C PHE A 22 -29.17 -38.70 4.91
N ALA A 23 -27.90 -39.05 4.74
CA ALA A 23 -26.87 -38.03 4.60
C ALA A 23 -27.26 -37.14 3.40
N ALA A 24 -27.05 -35.85 3.50
CA ALA A 24 -27.19 -34.96 2.37
C ALA A 24 -26.19 -35.34 1.27
N GLU A 25 -26.55 -35.08 0.02
CA GLU A 25 -25.67 -35.30 -1.13
C GLU A 25 -24.42 -34.40 -1.01
N ASP A 26 -23.34 -34.76 -1.74
CA ASP A 26 -22.18 -33.96 -1.79
C ASP A 26 -22.40 -32.69 -2.63
N THR A 27 -21.64 -31.66 -2.34
CA THR A 27 -21.59 -30.38 -3.06
C THR A 27 -20.25 -30.25 -3.79
N THR A 28 -20.28 -29.83 -5.05
CA THR A 28 -19.07 -29.39 -5.76
C THR A 28 -18.74 -27.96 -5.37
N LEU A 29 -17.62 -27.75 -4.70
CA LEU A 29 -17.14 -26.45 -4.22
C LEU A 29 -16.13 -25.84 -5.18
N THR A 30 -16.37 -24.60 -5.56
CA THR A 30 -15.38 -23.74 -6.22
C THR A 30 -15.14 -22.50 -5.37
N ILE A 31 -13.87 -22.22 -5.07
CA ILE A 31 -13.45 -21.00 -4.39
C ILE A 31 -12.69 -20.16 -5.41
N ASN A 32 -13.26 -19.04 -5.84
CA ASN A 32 -12.63 -18.11 -6.78
C ASN A 32 -11.50 -17.35 -6.07
N GLY A 33 -10.33 -17.94 -6.05
CA GLY A 33 -9.07 -17.35 -5.56
C GLY A 33 -8.04 -17.36 -6.67
N GLU A 34 -6.85 -16.88 -6.37
CA GLU A 34 -5.72 -16.99 -7.30
C GLU A 34 -5.25 -18.44 -7.43
N ALA A 35 -4.62 -18.75 -8.57
CA ALA A 35 -4.14 -20.10 -8.84
C ALA A 35 -3.10 -20.55 -7.80
N GLY A 36 -3.21 -21.82 -7.37
CA GLY A 36 -2.28 -22.40 -6.41
C GLY A 36 -2.67 -22.23 -4.93
N ARG A 37 -3.80 -21.60 -4.64
CA ARG A 37 -4.35 -21.54 -3.28
C ARG A 37 -4.68 -22.92 -2.75
N LYS A 38 -4.58 -23.07 -1.41
CA LYS A 38 -4.94 -24.26 -0.67
C LYS A 38 -5.83 -23.91 0.50
N TYR A 39 -6.87 -24.69 0.69
CA TYR A 39 -7.85 -24.45 1.74
C TYR A 39 -8.00 -25.67 2.64
N ASP A 40 -8.19 -25.42 3.93
CA ASP A 40 -8.65 -26.41 4.89
C ASP A 40 -10.10 -26.12 5.24
N GLY A 41 -10.93 -27.17 5.25
CA GLY A 41 -12.38 -27.10 5.51
C GLY A 41 -12.73 -27.70 6.87
N TYR A 42 -13.60 -27.00 7.60
CA TYR A 42 -14.10 -27.36 8.93
C TYR A 42 -15.63 -27.41 8.89
N GLN A 43 -16.22 -28.60 8.99
CA GLN A 43 -17.66 -28.79 8.94
C GLN A 43 -18.27 -28.55 10.32
N LEU A 44 -18.67 -27.32 10.60
CA LEU A 44 -19.19 -26.93 11.92
C LEU A 44 -20.54 -27.55 12.25
N LEU A 45 -21.41 -27.69 11.22
CA LEU A 45 -22.70 -28.34 11.34
C LEU A 45 -22.86 -29.40 10.25
N ASP A 46 -23.29 -30.57 10.64
CA ASP A 46 -23.67 -31.64 9.74
C ASP A 46 -25.11 -31.42 9.24
N LEU A 47 -25.35 -31.71 7.98
CA LEU A 47 -26.67 -31.62 7.37
C LEU A 47 -27.27 -33.04 7.17
N THR A 48 -28.49 -33.23 7.62
CA THR A 48 -29.29 -34.42 7.32
C THR A 48 -30.53 -34.05 6.54
N THR A 49 -30.94 -34.94 5.66
CA THR A 49 -32.15 -34.75 4.85
C THR A 49 -33.14 -35.87 5.13
N SER A 50 -34.42 -35.54 5.04
CA SER A 50 -35.52 -36.54 5.03
C SER A 50 -36.50 -36.21 3.93
N LEU A 51 -37.00 -37.22 3.26
CA LEU A 51 -38.09 -37.05 2.29
C LEU A 51 -39.36 -36.53 2.99
N LYS A 52 -39.94 -35.49 2.42
CA LYS A 52 -41.19 -34.95 2.89
C LYS A 52 -42.32 -35.90 2.44
N THR A 53 -42.80 -36.78 3.34
CA THR A 53 -43.90 -37.67 3.06
C THR A 53 -45.22 -36.89 3.16
N GLY A 54 -46.00 -36.87 2.06
CA GLY A 54 -47.42 -36.49 2.09
C GLY A 54 -47.82 -35.14 1.50
N ASP A 55 -46.90 -34.28 1.14
CA ASP A 55 -47.19 -33.05 0.40
C ASP A 55 -46.74 -33.16 -1.06
N HIS A 56 -47.64 -33.66 -1.90
CA HIS A 56 -47.56 -33.30 -3.30
C HIS A 56 -47.89 -31.81 -3.40
N HIS A 57 -46.89 -30.95 -3.47
CA HIS A 57 -47.13 -29.60 -3.92
C HIS A 57 -47.72 -29.69 -5.31
N THR A 58 -49.04 -29.52 -5.39
CA THR A 58 -49.69 -29.14 -6.64
C THR A 58 -49.10 -27.77 -6.96
N ALA A 59 -48.13 -27.79 -7.85
CA ALA A 59 -47.40 -26.62 -8.29
C ALA A 59 -48.35 -25.52 -8.75
N HIS A 60 -48.11 -24.32 -8.30
CA HIS A 60 -48.78 -23.14 -8.85
C HIS A 60 -48.36 -22.86 -10.31
N ASP A 61 -47.45 -23.67 -10.89
CA ASP A 61 -46.90 -23.44 -12.23
C ASP A 61 -46.26 -24.66 -12.90
N GLY A 62 -46.88 -25.84 -12.81
CA GLY A 62 -46.55 -26.99 -13.65
C GLY A 62 -45.23 -27.68 -13.35
N ALA A 63 -45.34 -28.92 -12.88
CA ALA A 63 -44.35 -29.97 -12.91
C ALA A 63 -42.98 -29.69 -12.26
N HIS A 64 -42.93 -29.71 -10.93
CA HIS A 64 -41.70 -30.10 -10.24
C HIS A 64 -41.64 -31.62 -10.13
N THR A 65 -40.68 -32.24 -10.83
CA THR A 65 -40.37 -33.67 -10.76
C THR A 65 -39.32 -34.00 -9.69
N SER A 66 -38.96 -33.02 -8.83
CA SER A 66 -37.94 -33.19 -7.78
C SER A 66 -38.59 -33.50 -6.44
N ASP A 67 -38.07 -34.50 -5.75
CA ASP A 67 -38.42 -34.83 -4.40
C ASP A 67 -38.25 -33.64 -3.45
N CYS A 68 -39.23 -33.41 -2.56
CA CYS A 68 -39.12 -32.36 -1.54
C CYS A 68 -38.40 -32.94 -0.34
N TYR A 69 -37.33 -32.28 0.08
CA TYR A 69 -36.54 -32.66 1.25
C TYR A 69 -36.79 -31.71 2.43
N ASN A 70 -36.79 -32.26 3.64
CA ASN A 70 -36.62 -31.51 4.86
C ASN A 70 -35.13 -31.56 5.23
N TYR A 71 -34.62 -30.45 5.66
CA TYR A 71 -33.22 -30.32 6.07
C TYR A 71 -33.15 -30.08 7.58
N ALA A 72 -32.23 -30.76 8.26
CA ALA A 72 -31.95 -30.54 9.68
C ALA A 72 -30.45 -30.47 9.91
N TYR A 73 -30.01 -29.46 10.67
CA TYR A 73 -28.63 -29.32 11.10
C TYR A 73 -28.45 -29.97 12.47
N THR A 74 -27.31 -30.59 12.64
CA THR A 74 -26.81 -31.04 13.94
C THR A 74 -25.43 -30.47 14.18
N VAL A 75 -25.13 -30.07 15.40
CA VAL A 75 -23.80 -29.56 15.76
C VAL A 75 -22.79 -30.70 15.67
N ASN A 76 -21.75 -30.52 14.85
CA ASN A 76 -20.69 -31.52 14.75
C ASN A 76 -19.94 -31.60 16.09
N GLU A 77 -19.91 -32.80 16.69
CA GLU A 77 -19.35 -33.05 18.03
C GLU A 77 -17.90 -32.59 18.16
N LYS A 78 -17.15 -32.62 17.08
CA LYS A 78 -15.74 -32.20 17.02
C LYS A 78 -15.58 -30.71 17.39
N TYR A 79 -16.55 -29.86 17.07
CA TYR A 79 -16.52 -28.42 17.29
C TYR A 79 -17.47 -27.94 18.39
N ARG A 80 -18.26 -28.84 18.99
CA ARG A 80 -19.31 -28.52 19.98
C ARG A 80 -18.80 -27.62 21.09
N ALA A 81 -17.70 -27.98 21.74
CA ALA A 81 -17.18 -27.21 22.87
C ALA A 81 -16.76 -25.79 22.46
N ILE A 82 -16.17 -25.61 21.28
CA ILE A 82 -15.77 -24.32 20.74
C ILE A 82 -17.00 -23.47 20.39
N LEU A 83 -18.01 -24.09 19.76
CA LEU A 83 -19.25 -23.39 19.44
C LEU A 83 -20.03 -22.99 20.69
N GLN A 84 -20.06 -23.85 21.71
CA GLN A 84 -20.68 -23.53 23.00
C GLN A 84 -19.98 -22.34 23.66
N LYS A 85 -18.65 -22.33 23.68
CA LYS A 85 -17.86 -21.23 24.22
C LYS A 85 -18.10 -19.92 23.44
N GLU A 86 -18.07 -19.97 22.12
CA GLU A 86 -18.33 -18.80 21.28
C GLU A 86 -19.72 -18.19 21.57
N VAL A 87 -20.75 -19.02 21.66
CA VAL A 87 -22.11 -18.56 21.99
C VAL A 87 -22.21 -18.05 23.42
N PHE A 88 -21.54 -18.70 24.36
CA PHE A 88 -21.52 -18.27 25.75
C PHE A 88 -20.89 -16.89 25.92
N ASP A 89 -19.77 -16.65 25.25
CA ASP A 89 -19.01 -15.39 25.39
C ASP A 89 -19.65 -14.24 24.58
N ASN A 90 -20.16 -14.54 23.39
CA ASN A 90 -20.57 -13.53 22.40
C ASN A 90 -22.07 -13.56 22.03
N GLY A 91 -22.86 -14.47 22.62
CA GLY A 91 -24.30 -14.55 22.38
C GLY A 91 -25.05 -13.33 22.92
N GLY A 92 -25.93 -12.77 22.11
CA GLY A 92 -26.77 -11.64 22.51
C GLY A 92 -27.97 -12.05 23.37
N ASN A 93 -28.61 -11.08 24.02
CA ASN A 93 -29.79 -11.29 24.89
C ASN A 93 -30.94 -11.99 24.19
N TYR A 94 -31.02 -11.96 22.85
CA TYR A 94 -32.04 -12.66 22.07
C TYR A 94 -31.97 -14.20 22.19
N LEU A 95 -30.82 -14.73 22.63
CA LEU A 95 -30.63 -16.17 22.88
C LEU A 95 -31.16 -16.57 24.27
N TRP A 96 -31.35 -15.64 25.19
CA TRP A 96 -31.67 -15.89 26.59
C TRP A 96 -33.17 -15.68 26.94
N THR A 97 -34.04 -15.76 25.95
CA THR A 97 -35.47 -15.40 26.07
C THR A 97 -36.29 -16.31 27.00
N GLU A 98 -35.81 -17.53 27.22
CA GLU A 98 -36.45 -18.46 28.16
C GLU A 98 -35.44 -19.11 29.07
N GLY A 99 -35.37 -18.72 30.32
CA GLY A 99 -34.49 -19.33 31.33
C GLY A 99 -33.18 -18.57 31.63
N GLY A 100 -32.89 -17.48 30.93
CA GLY A 100 -31.66 -16.68 31.13
C GLY A 100 -30.42 -17.32 30.49
N LYS A 101 -29.26 -16.66 30.64
CA LYS A 101 -27.96 -17.17 30.18
C LYS A 101 -27.58 -18.40 31.03
N PRO A 102 -27.13 -19.53 30.43
CA PRO A 102 -26.64 -20.68 31.17
C PRO A 102 -25.50 -20.30 32.11
N ALA A 103 -25.35 -21.03 33.22
CA ALA A 103 -24.29 -20.79 34.19
C ALA A 103 -22.90 -21.17 33.68
N THR A 104 -22.82 -22.07 32.69
CA THR A 104 -21.57 -22.57 32.08
C THR A 104 -21.71 -22.72 30.57
N GLU A 105 -20.59 -22.75 29.86
CA GLU A 105 -20.52 -22.97 28.42
C GLU A 105 -21.23 -24.29 28.01
N ALA A 106 -21.04 -25.38 28.76
CA ALA A 106 -21.68 -26.67 28.50
C ALA A 106 -23.22 -26.65 28.62
N GLY A 107 -23.80 -25.61 29.18
CA GLY A 107 -25.24 -25.41 29.25
C GLY A 107 -25.84 -24.82 27.95
N ILE A 108 -25.00 -24.41 27.00
CA ILE A 108 -25.45 -23.92 25.67
C ILE A 108 -25.99 -25.09 24.86
N THR A 109 -27.21 -24.95 24.40
CA THR A 109 -27.91 -25.98 23.60
C THR A 109 -27.59 -25.84 22.11
N ASP A 110 -27.83 -26.93 21.35
CA ASP A 110 -27.70 -26.90 19.88
C ASP A 110 -28.60 -25.85 19.25
N ASP A 111 -29.83 -25.70 19.73
CA ASP A 111 -30.75 -24.65 19.25
C ASP A 111 -30.18 -23.24 19.43
N GLN A 112 -29.47 -22.98 20.53
CA GLN A 112 -28.87 -21.71 20.78
C GLN A 112 -27.66 -21.49 19.84
N ILE A 113 -26.87 -22.54 19.55
CA ILE A 113 -25.76 -22.47 18.57
C ILE A 113 -26.30 -22.18 17.17
N LEU A 114 -27.34 -22.96 16.74
CA LEU A 114 -27.95 -22.77 15.43
C LEU A 114 -28.56 -21.36 15.29
N LYS A 115 -29.27 -20.91 16.31
CA LYS A 115 -29.86 -19.56 16.35
C LYS A 115 -28.78 -18.46 16.34
N TYR A 116 -27.69 -18.68 17.02
CA TYR A 116 -26.53 -17.75 17.01
C TYR A 116 -25.94 -17.62 15.60
N LEU A 117 -25.57 -18.73 14.99
CA LEU A 117 -24.97 -18.74 13.65
C LEU A 117 -25.92 -18.17 12.59
N SER A 118 -27.25 -18.44 12.70
CA SER A 118 -28.25 -17.94 11.74
C SER A 118 -28.51 -16.44 11.84
N ASN A 119 -28.19 -15.82 12.97
CA ASN A 119 -28.42 -14.38 13.19
C ASN A 119 -27.16 -13.53 12.89
N GLN A 120 -26.09 -14.14 12.40
CA GLN A 120 -24.93 -13.36 12.01
C GLN A 120 -25.16 -12.63 10.69
N THR A 121 -24.79 -11.37 10.62
CA THR A 121 -24.95 -10.56 9.41
C THR A 121 -23.68 -10.55 8.59
N SER A 122 -23.81 -10.44 7.28
CA SER A 122 -22.66 -10.30 6.37
C SER A 122 -21.98 -8.93 6.45
N ASP A 123 -22.71 -7.91 6.92
CA ASP A 123 -22.25 -6.51 7.03
C ASP A 123 -23.03 -5.71 8.08
N ASN A 124 -22.32 -4.90 8.88
CA ASN A 124 -22.80 -3.68 9.55
C ASN A 124 -24.02 -3.76 10.47
N GLY A 125 -24.09 -4.62 11.38
CA GLY A 125 -25.07 -4.39 12.44
C GLY A 125 -24.37 -4.06 13.75
N ASP A 126 -24.56 -2.87 14.28
CA ASP A 126 -24.15 -2.51 15.66
C ASP A 126 -24.78 -3.43 16.72
N VAL A 127 -25.68 -4.32 16.32
CA VAL A 127 -26.46 -5.19 17.21
C VAL A 127 -26.00 -6.66 17.16
N TYR A 128 -25.36 -7.10 16.07
CA TYR A 128 -24.92 -8.49 15.88
C TYR A 128 -23.46 -8.55 15.47
N GLN A 129 -22.77 -9.59 15.95
CA GLN A 129 -21.43 -9.89 15.47
C GLN A 129 -21.46 -10.11 13.96
N THR A 130 -20.48 -9.58 13.25
CA THR A 130 -20.37 -9.90 11.83
C THR A 130 -19.96 -11.37 11.66
N MET A 131 -20.41 -12.02 10.59
CA MET A 131 -20.02 -13.40 10.28
C MET A 131 -18.50 -13.57 10.27
N ARG A 132 -17.77 -12.54 9.82
CA ARG A 132 -16.32 -12.53 9.78
C ARG A 132 -15.71 -12.62 11.19
N GLN A 133 -16.18 -11.82 12.13
CA GLN A 133 -15.67 -11.84 13.51
C GLN A 133 -15.91 -13.18 14.19
N VAL A 134 -17.08 -13.80 13.93
CA VAL A 134 -17.38 -15.15 14.42
C VAL A 134 -16.42 -16.18 13.82
N ALA A 135 -16.22 -16.13 12.50
CA ALA A 135 -15.29 -17.02 11.82
C ALA A 135 -13.86 -16.90 12.36
N ASP A 136 -13.39 -15.68 12.54
CA ASP A 136 -12.04 -15.41 13.08
C ASP A 136 -11.85 -16.02 14.48
N ARG A 137 -12.80 -15.83 15.39
CA ARG A 137 -12.72 -16.40 16.75
C ARG A 137 -12.82 -17.92 16.75
N LEU A 138 -13.72 -18.48 15.96
CA LEU A 138 -13.87 -19.93 15.82
C LEU A 138 -12.58 -20.57 15.27
N TYR A 139 -12.01 -19.99 14.24
CA TYR A 139 -10.79 -20.52 13.64
C TYR A 139 -9.59 -20.47 14.61
N ARG A 140 -9.40 -19.37 15.33
CA ARG A 140 -8.39 -19.27 16.39
C ARG A 140 -8.60 -20.35 17.45
N ALA A 141 -9.81 -20.51 17.96
CA ALA A 141 -10.13 -21.52 18.96
C ALA A 141 -9.89 -22.95 18.44
N ILE A 142 -10.19 -23.23 17.16
CA ILE A 142 -9.89 -24.52 16.50
C ILE A 142 -8.37 -24.75 16.44
N LYS A 143 -7.60 -23.71 16.06
CA LYS A 143 -6.13 -23.79 16.00
C LYS A 143 -5.51 -24.01 17.38
N ASP A 144 -5.96 -23.25 18.39
CA ASP A 144 -5.48 -23.34 19.77
C ASP A 144 -5.75 -24.73 20.38
N ALA A 145 -6.93 -25.30 20.06
CA ALA A 145 -7.30 -26.65 20.46
C ALA A 145 -6.63 -27.75 19.59
N SER A 146 -5.85 -27.38 18.57
CA SER A 146 -5.22 -28.30 17.62
C SER A 146 -6.19 -29.27 16.96
N ILE A 147 -7.42 -28.81 16.64
CA ILE A 147 -8.42 -29.63 15.97
C ILE A 147 -8.09 -29.69 14.48
N ALA A 148 -7.91 -30.90 13.96
CA ALA A 148 -7.63 -31.12 12.54
C ALA A 148 -8.84 -30.74 11.66
N ALA A 149 -8.60 -30.25 10.44
CA ALA A 149 -9.65 -30.01 9.46
C ALA A 149 -10.37 -31.31 9.03
N ASP A 150 -11.60 -31.18 8.55
CA ASP A 150 -12.37 -32.30 8.00
C ASP A 150 -12.03 -32.55 6.53
N ALA A 151 -11.68 -31.51 5.82
CA ALA A 151 -11.14 -31.57 4.46
C ALA A 151 -9.86 -30.76 4.40
N THR A 152 -8.80 -31.29 3.78
CA THR A 152 -7.48 -30.67 3.71
C THR A 152 -6.99 -30.55 2.27
N ASN A 153 -6.13 -29.55 2.03
CA ASN A 153 -5.52 -29.32 0.73
C ASN A 153 -6.55 -29.17 -0.41
N LEU A 154 -7.74 -28.66 -0.14
CA LEU A 154 -8.69 -28.28 -1.17
C LEU A 154 -8.06 -27.26 -2.10
N THR A 155 -8.28 -27.42 -3.40
CA THR A 155 -7.67 -26.55 -4.43
C THR A 155 -8.53 -25.35 -4.76
N GLY A 156 -9.77 -25.32 -4.27
CA GLY A 156 -10.77 -24.33 -4.66
C GLY A 156 -11.32 -24.55 -6.08
N THR A 157 -11.04 -25.71 -6.69
CA THR A 157 -11.48 -25.99 -8.05
C THR A 157 -12.23 -27.32 -8.09
N ASN A 158 -13.56 -27.25 -8.12
CA ASN A 158 -14.44 -28.43 -8.16
C ASN A 158 -14.12 -29.47 -7.07
N ASP A 159 -13.81 -29.03 -5.88
CA ASP A 159 -13.61 -29.90 -4.74
C ASP A 159 -14.96 -30.51 -4.30
N THR A 160 -14.97 -31.77 -3.90
CA THR A 160 -16.18 -32.44 -3.39
C THR A 160 -16.21 -32.41 -1.88
N ILE A 161 -17.28 -31.88 -1.30
CA ILE A 161 -17.50 -31.77 0.14
C ILE A 161 -18.93 -32.22 0.49
N ALA A 162 -19.12 -32.76 1.70
CA ALA A 162 -20.48 -33.06 2.20
C ALA A 162 -21.29 -31.76 2.35
N GLN A 163 -22.59 -31.84 2.18
CA GLN A 163 -23.48 -30.71 2.49
C GLN A 163 -23.51 -30.46 4.01
N GLY A 164 -23.50 -29.17 4.39
CA GLY A 164 -23.49 -28.72 5.77
C GLY A 164 -23.16 -27.24 5.91
N TYR A 165 -22.77 -26.83 7.10
CA TYR A 165 -22.28 -25.49 7.37
C TYR A 165 -20.78 -25.54 7.60
N TRP A 166 -20.06 -24.94 6.71
CA TRP A 166 -18.61 -25.02 6.61
C TRP A 166 -17.90 -23.70 6.89
N MET A 167 -16.70 -23.81 7.41
CA MET A 167 -15.69 -22.76 7.43
C MET A 167 -14.48 -23.21 6.62
N PHE A 168 -14.07 -22.41 5.63
CA PHE A 168 -12.87 -22.67 4.82
C PHE A 168 -11.80 -21.62 5.14
N ALA A 169 -10.63 -22.11 5.51
CA ALA A 169 -9.45 -21.26 5.77
C ALA A 169 -8.45 -21.44 4.65
N ASP A 170 -7.99 -20.32 4.07
CA ASP A 170 -6.84 -20.30 3.18
C ASP A 170 -5.57 -20.57 4.01
N VAL A 171 -4.90 -21.68 3.74
CA VAL A 171 -3.68 -22.12 4.42
C VAL A 171 -2.45 -22.01 3.51
N THR A 172 -2.56 -21.30 2.41
CA THR A 172 -1.46 -21.06 1.49
C THR A 172 -0.39 -20.21 2.16
N ASN A 173 0.88 -20.59 2.00
CA ASN A 173 1.99 -19.72 2.39
C ASN A 173 2.21 -18.67 1.32
N LEU A 174 1.80 -17.43 1.61
CA LEU A 174 1.81 -16.30 0.69
C LEU A 174 2.95 -15.36 1.03
N THR A 175 3.63 -14.83 0.00
CA THR A 175 4.78 -13.92 0.15
C THR A 175 4.72 -12.69 -0.75
N GLY A 176 3.73 -12.64 -1.65
CA GLY A 176 3.49 -11.51 -2.56
C GLY A 176 2.49 -10.50 -2.01
N ASN A 177 1.88 -9.75 -2.91
CA ASN A 177 0.81 -8.79 -2.58
C ASN A 177 -0.54 -9.50 -2.39
N GLU A 178 -0.60 -10.37 -1.39
CA GLU A 178 -1.72 -11.27 -1.14
C GLU A 178 -1.94 -11.45 0.35
N ALA A 179 -3.16 -11.81 0.76
CA ALA A 179 -3.51 -12.15 2.13
C ALA A 179 -4.36 -13.42 2.19
N ASN A 180 -4.22 -14.17 3.30
CA ASN A 180 -5.06 -15.33 3.57
C ASN A 180 -6.49 -14.91 3.90
N SER A 181 -7.45 -15.76 3.55
CA SER A 181 -8.87 -15.53 3.71
C SER A 181 -9.55 -16.63 4.52
N LEU A 182 -10.70 -16.26 5.09
CA LEU A 182 -11.57 -17.16 5.82
C LEU A 182 -13.00 -16.97 5.34
N VAL A 183 -13.70 -18.05 5.05
CA VAL A 183 -15.08 -18.03 4.51
C VAL A 183 -15.96 -18.97 5.29
N MET A 184 -17.15 -18.52 5.69
CA MET A 184 -18.20 -19.37 6.22
C MET A 184 -19.33 -19.48 5.19
N VAL A 185 -19.84 -20.68 4.99
CA VAL A 185 -20.84 -20.94 3.97
C VAL A 185 -21.76 -22.10 4.34
N ASP A 186 -23.02 -21.95 3.95
CA ASP A 186 -24.05 -22.99 4.00
C ASP A 186 -24.18 -23.63 2.62
N THR A 187 -23.97 -24.94 2.53
CA THR A 187 -24.06 -25.72 1.29
C THR A 187 -25.40 -26.44 1.11
N LYS A 188 -26.35 -26.17 1.98
CA LYS A 188 -27.67 -26.83 1.97
C LYS A 188 -28.37 -26.74 0.62
N GLY A 189 -28.68 -27.91 0.03
CA GLY A 189 -29.43 -28.01 -1.22
C GLY A 189 -28.69 -27.48 -2.44
N GLN A 190 -27.34 -27.36 -2.35
CA GLN A 190 -26.50 -26.91 -3.45
C GLN A 190 -25.72 -28.09 -4.03
N ASP A 191 -25.99 -28.47 -5.28
CA ASP A 191 -25.18 -29.46 -6.00
C ASP A 191 -23.82 -28.89 -6.38
N ALA A 192 -23.72 -27.58 -6.62
CA ALA A 192 -22.51 -26.84 -6.87
C ALA A 192 -22.56 -25.45 -6.22
N LEU A 193 -21.47 -25.04 -5.61
CA LEU A 193 -21.33 -23.75 -4.95
C LEU A 193 -20.05 -23.07 -5.38
N THR A 194 -20.17 -21.80 -5.75
CA THR A 194 -19.01 -20.93 -6.04
C THR A 194 -18.96 -19.79 -5.04
N ILE A 195 -17.84 -19.65 -4.35
CA ILE A 195 -17.58 -18.56 -3.40
C ILE A 195 -16.39 -17.73 -3.86
N THR A 196 -16.44 -16.42 -3.61
CA THR A 196 -15.33 -15.51 -3.87
C THR A 196 -14.89 -14.91 -2.55
N PRO A 197 -13.70 -15.26 -2.04
CA PRO A 197 -13.16 -14.67 -0.84
C PRO A 197 -12.98 -13.16 -1.02
N LYS A 198 -13.26 -12.40 0.03
CA LYS A 198 -12.96 -10.97 0.08
C LYS A 198 -11.64 -10.80 0.80
N THR A 199 -10.62 -10.41 0.07
CA THR A 199 -9.32 -10.00 0.61
C THR A 199 -9.21 -8.48 0.54
N ALA A 200 -8.60 -7.88 1.54
CA ALA A 200 -8.23 -6.48 1.54
C ALA A 200 -6.72 -6.40 1.79
N LEU A 201 -6.06 -5.50 1.09
CA LEU A 201 -4.61 -5.32 1.14
C LEU A 201 -4.30 -3.89 1.55
N PRO A 202 -3.18 -3.64 2.24
CA PRO A 202 -2.69 -2.29 2.47
C PRO A 202 -2.15 -1.71 1.17
N THR A 203 -1.95 -0.41 1.17
CA THR A 203 -1.25 0.30 0.09
C THR A 203 -0.06 1.04 0.66
N VAL A 204 0.93 1.30 -0.18
CA VAL A 204 2.02 2.24 0.09
C VAL A 204 2.14 3.20 -1.08
N GLU A 205 2.40 4.47 -0.77
CA GLU A 205 2.66 5.53 -1.74
C GLU A 205 3.90 6.29 -1.29
N LYS A 206 4.75 6.67 -2.24
CA LYS A 206 5.94 7.47 -2.03
C LYS A 206 5.82 8.78 -2.79
N LYS A 207 6.24 9.87 -2.14
CA LYS A 207 6.29 11.20 -2.74
C LYS A 207 7.60 11.89 -2.37
N VAL A 208 7.99 12.85 -3.21
CA VAL A 208 9.11 13.75 -3.02
C VAL A 208 8.60 15.19 -3.07
N LYS A 209 9.26 16.10 -2.36
CA LYS A 209 8.92 17.51 -2.40
C LYS A 209 9.90 18.23 -3.31
N ASP A 210 9.37 19.03 -4.23
CA ASP A 210 10.11 19.96 -5.04
C ASP A 210 10.30 21.26 -4.26
N ILE A 211 11.50 21.78 -4.20
CA ILE A 211 11.83 23.03 -3.48
C ILE A 211 12.72 23.88 -4.39
N ASP A 212 12.12 24.90 -4.99
CA ASP A 212 12.84 25.86 -5.81
C ASP A 212 13.47 26.96 -4.94
N ASP A 213 14.80 27.06 -4.98
CA ASP A 213 15.59 28.07 -4.25
C ASP A 213 15.38 29.50 -4.77
N SER A 214 14.87 29.65 -5.97
CA SER A 214 14.69 30.97 -6.64
C SER A 214 13.31 31.55 -6.47
N GLU A 215 12.33 30.73 -6.08
CA GLU A 215 10.91 31.09 -5.94
C GLU A 215 10.42 30.82 -4.52
N ASP A 216 9.36 31.50 -4.12
CA ASP A 216 8.70 31.28 -2.84
C ASP A 216 7.72 30.11 -2.96
N ASP A 217 8.05 28.96 -2.42
CA ASP A 217 7.24 27.74 -2.40
C ASP A 217 5.82 27.96 -1.88
N SER A 218 5.58 28.99 -1.10
CA SER A 218 4.23 29.36 -0.65
C SER A 218 3.33 29.85 -1.78
N ILE A 219 3.90 30.13 -2.94
CA ILE A 219 3.20 30.73 -4.10
C ILE A 219 3.06 29.73 -5.24
N THR A 220 4.02 28.81 -5.42
CA THR A 220 4.13 28.01 -6.62
C THR A 220 3.56 26.60 -6.47
N ASP A 221 4.05 25.76 -5.63
CA ASP A 221 3.43 24.45 -5.33
C ASP A 221 4.14 23.76 -4.14
N ASN A 222 3.53 23.81 -2.99
CA ASN A 222 4.04 23.11 -1.79
C ASN A 222 3.56 21.65 -1.74
N ALA A 223 3.20 21.06 -2.89
CA ALA A 223 2.64 19.72 -2.99
C ALA A 223 3.73 18.65 -2.97
N TRP A 224 3.30 17.42 -2.74
CA TRP A 224 4.11 16.23 -2.83
C TRP A 224 3.91 15.56 -4.20
N HIS A 225 5.00 15.33 -4.92
CA HIS A 225 5.01 14.85 -6.30
C HIS A 225 5.70 13.49 -6.45
N ASP A 226 5.63 12.90 -7.65
CA ASP A 226 6.37 11.67 -8.00
C ASP A 226 7.77 11.98 -8.53
N SER A 227 8.06 13.24 -8.83
CA SER A 227 9.39 13.72 -9.19
C SER A 227 9.63 15.14 -8.71
N ALA A 228 10.90 15.49 -8.58
CA ALA A 228 11.40 16.81 -8.23
C ALA A 228 12.75 17.02 -8.88
N ASP A 229 13.19 18.29 -9.02
CA ASP A 229 14.59 18.58 -9.31
C ASP A 229 15.25 19.34 -8.14
N HIS A 230 16.56 19.17 -8.00
CA HIS A 230 17.34 19.72 -6.88
C HIS A 230 18.79 19.97 -7.26
N ASP A 231 19.43 20.91 -6.56
CA ASP A 231 20.88 21.09 -6.61
C ASP A 231 21.61 19.94 -5.88
N ILE A 232 22.79 19.57 -6.35
CA ILE A 232 23.69 18.71 -5.57
C ILE A 232 24.07 19.43 -4.26
N GLY A 233 23.82 18.75 -3.14
CA GLY A 233 24.03 19.27 -1.79
C GLY A 233 22.73 19.52 -1.04
N ASP A 234 21.60 19.57 -1.74
CA ASP A 234 20.30 19.81 -1.12
C ASP A 234 19.79 18.62 -0.32
N ALA A 235 19.07 18.94 0.74
CA ALA A 235 18.31 17.97 1.52
C ALA A 235 16.93 17.82 0.89
N VAL A 236 16.72 16.71 0.20
CA VAL A 236 15.48 16.38 -0.51
C VAL A 236 14.50 15.69 0.43
N PRO A 237 13.31 16.27 0.68
CA PRO A 237 12.31 15.66 1.55
C PRO A 237 11.54 14.56 0.84
N PHE A 238 11.30 13.44 1.56
CA PHE A 238 10.48 12.30 1.11
C PHE A 238 9.37 11.99 2.09
N LYS A 239 8.24 11.52 1.54
CA LYS A 239 7.05 11.10 2.28
C LYS A 239 6.62 9.72 1.83
N LEU A 240 6.46 8.78 2.77
CA LEU A 240 5.91 7.45 2.56
C LEU A 240 4.55 7.39 3.27
N THR A 241 3.51 6.97 2.59
CA THR A 241 2.18 6.86 3.17
C THR A 241 1.68 5.42 3.06
N ALA A 242 1.40 4.77 4.19
CA ALA A 242 0.81 3.43 4.22
C ALA A 242 -0.61 3.46 4.78
N THR A 243 -1.51 2.66 4.17
CA THR A 243 -2.85 2.39 4.69
C THR A 243 -2.92 1.02 5.34
N LEU A 244 -3.95 0.80 6.16
CA LEU A 244 -4.30 -0.52 6.65
C LEU A 244 -5.41 -1.12 5.77
N PRO A 245 -5.45 -2.46 5.61
CA PRO A 245 -6.55 -3.10 4.90
C PRO A 245 -7.85 -3.02 5.72
N SER A 246 -8.99 -2.99 5.06
CA SER A 246 -10.31 -2.86 5.71
C SER A 246 -10.62 -4.00 6.69
N ASN A 247 -9.96 -5.16 6.54
CA ASN A 247 -10.06 -6.31 7.43
C ASN A 247 -8.98 -6.34 8.52
N SER A 248 -8.16 -5.30 8.66
CA SER A 248 -7.11 -5.23 9.68
C SER A 248 -7.61 -5.47 11.12
N PRO A 249 -8.85 -5.09 11.51
CA PRO A 249 -9.36 -5.42 12.84
C PRO A 249 -9.51 -6.93 13.14
N ASN A 250 -9.36 -7.79 12.13
CA ASN A 250 -9.39 -9.24 12.32
C ASN A 250 -8.03 -9.81 12.76
N TYR A 251 -6.99 -8.99 12.73
CA TYR A 251 -5.66 -9.37 13.19
C TYR A 251 -5.51 -9.04 14.67
N GLU A 252 -4.90 -9.94 15.43
CA GLU A 252 -4.53 -9.69 16.83
C GLU A 252 -3.35 -8.72 16.90
N THR A 253 -2.38 -8.92 16.00
CA THR A 253 -1.23 -8.04 15.78
C THR A 253 -1.11 -7.76 14.30
N TYR A 254 -0.76 -6.53 13.95
CA TYR A 254 -0.53 -6.17 12.55
C TYR A 254 0.81 -5.47 12.42
N LYS A 255 1.76 -6.17 11.79
CA LYS A 255 3.09 -5.65 11.49
C LYS A 255 3.07 -4.89 10.17
N ILE A 256 3.80 -3.77 10.12
CA ILE A 256 4.17 -3.09 8.89
C ILE A 256 5.66 -2.75 8.89
N VAL A 257 6.29 -2.86 7.73
CA VAL A 257 7.67 -2.44 7.51
C VAL A 257 7.74 -1.70 6.18
N PHE A 258 8.19 -0.45 6.21
CA PHE A 258 8.57 0.27 5.01
C PHE A 258 10.00 -0.12 4.65
N HIS A 259 10.19 -0.71 3.49
CA HIS A 259 11.50 -1.04 2.92
C HIS A 259 11.83 -0.03 1.83
N ASP A 260 12.86 0.77 2.05
CA ASP A 260 13.19 1.90 1.20
C ASP A 260 14.58 1.75 0.57
N THR A 261 14.68 2.08 -0.72
CA THR A 261 15.92 1.96 -1.48
C THR A 261 16.23 3.23 -2.25
N LEU A 262 17.25 3.95 -1.79
CA LEU A 262 17.79 5.12 -2.47
C LEU A 262 18.81 4.72 -3.51
N SER A 263 18.83 5.42 -4.65
CA SER A 263 19.92 5.31 -5.64
C SER A 263 21.23 5.89 -5.08
N ALA A 264 22.35 5.57 -5.72
CA ALA A 264 23.69 6.01 -5.27
C ALA A 264 23.85 7.54 -5.23
N GLY A 265 23.02 8.29 -5.98
CA GLY A 265 23.01 9.76 -5.98
C GLY A 265 22.33 10.37 -4.75
N LEU A 266 21.70 9.58 -3.91
CA LEU A 266 21.00 10.04 -2.70
C LEU A 266 21.66 9.46 -1.46
N THR A 267 22.01 10.31 -0.48
CA THR A 267 22.57 9.91 0.80
C THR A 267 21.56 10.15 1.90
N LEU A 268 21.13 9.09 2.59
CA LEU A 268 20.18 9.17 3.70
C LEU A 268 20.70 10.10 4.81
N ASN A 269 19.88 11.06 5.23
CA ASN A 269 20.15 11.90 6.39
C ASN A 269 19.68 11.19 7.67
N ASN A 270 20.58 10.45 8.30
CA ASN A 270 20.29 9.73 9.53
C ASN A 270 19.78 10.69 10.62
N GLY A 271 18.64 10.32 11.25
CA GLY A 271 18.03 11.13 12.31
C GLY A 271 16.95 12.11 11.82
N SER A 272 16.68 12.20 10.52
CA SER A 272 15.59 13.02 9.98
C SER A 272 14.20 12.36 10.12
N PHE A 273 14.13 11.07 10.46
CA PHE A 273 12.89 10.29 10.48
C PHE A 273 11.86 10.84 11.46
N LYS A 274 10.64 10.98 10.94
CA LYS A 274 9.42 11.22 11.71
C LYS A 274 8.31 10.30 11.20
N VAL A 275 7.50 9.78 12.11
CA VAL A 275 6.35 8.98 11.75
C VAL A 275 5.11 9.57 12.37
N TYR A 276 4.12 9.83 11.53
CA TYR A 276 2.86 10.45 11.92
C TYR A 276 1.69 9.53 11.64
N MET A 277 0.67 9.61 12.47
CA MET A 277 -0.59 8.91 12.32
C MET A 277 -1.69 9.89 11.94
N TYR A 278 -2.45 9.55 10.90
CA TYR A 278 -3.63 10.27 10.45
C TYR A 278 -4.87 9.40 10.60
N ASP A 279 -6.01 9.98 10.96
CA ASP A 279 -7.27 9.24 11.10
C ASP A 279 -7.72 8.59 9.78
N THR A 280 -7.35 9.20 8.65
CA THR A 280 -7.72 8.72 7.30
C THR A 280 -6.63 9.04 6.27
N LEU A 281 -6.58 8.25 5.19
CA LEU A 281 -5.72 8.52 4.04
C LEU A 281 -6.00 9.90 3.43
N TYR A 282 -7.26 10.32 3.38
CA TYR A 282 -7.61 11.63 2.84
C TYR A 282 -6.89 12.76 3.61
N LYS A 283 -6.89 12.72 4.94
CA LYS A 283 -6.17 13.73 5.75
C LYS A 283 -4.67 13.70 5.49
N ALA A 284 -4.07 12.53 5.37
CA ALA A 284 -2.64 12.38 5.06
C ALA A 284 -2.26 12.96 3.69
N ASN A 285 -3.15 12.86 2.71
CA ASN A 285 -2.90 13.33 1.34
C ASN A 285 -3.09 14.85 1.19
N VAL A 286 -4.02 15.46 1.92
CA VAL A 286 -4.27 16.92 1.84
C VAL A 286 -3.36 17.74 2.74
N ASP A 287 -2.66 17.12 3.68
CA ASP A 287 -1.71 17.79 4.56
C ASP A 287 -0.33 17.88 3.89
N THR A 288 -0.09 18.99 3.20
CA THR A 288 1.13 19.24 2.44
C THR A 288 2.35 19.51 3.34
N ASP A 289 2.15 20.08 4.52
CA ASP A 289 3.21 20.46 5.44
C ASP A 289 3.37 19.53 6.64
N VAL A 290 2.58 18.44 6.67
CA VAL A 290 2.56 17.48 7.78
C VAL A 290 2.30 18.16 9.13
N ASN A 291 1.35 19.09 9.15
CA ASN A 291 1.00 19.89 10.34
C ASN A 291 -0.27 19.41 11.04
N ASP A 292 -1.19 18.80 10.28
CA ASP A 292 -2.54 18.42 10.74
C ASP A 292 -2.67 16.92 11.07
N TYR A 293 -1.54 16.26 11.38
CA TYR A 293 -1.55 14.85 11.78
C TYR A 293 -2.27 14.66 13.13
N THR A 294 -2.83 13.47 13.33
CA THR A 294 -3.52 13.14 14.58
C THR A 294 -2.53 12.94 15.72
N LYS A 295 -1.38 12.31 15.47
CA LYS A 295 -0.40 11.96 16.49
C LYS A 295 1.00 11.73 15.89
N ASP A 296 2.05 12.24 16.53
CA ASP A 296 3.43 11.79 16.32
C ASP A 296 3.60 10.43 17.00
N VAL A 297 3.90 9.41 16.20
CA VAL A 297 4.07 8.02 16.63
C VAL A 297 5.48 7.50 16.36
N THR A 298 6.44 8.40 16.11
CA THR A 298 7.84 8.04 15.81
C THR A 298 8.41 7.05 16.81
N ALA A 299 8.11 7.20 18.10
CA ALA A 299 8.59 6.30 19.15
C ALA A 299 8.04 4.86 19.07
N ASN A 300 7.00 4.62 18.29
CA ASN A 300 6.41 3.30 18.08
C ASN A 300 7.06 2.54 16.91
N PHE A 301 7.96 3.20 16.18
CA PHE A 301 8.66 2.64 15.03
C PHE A 301 10.16 2.52 15.31
N THR A 302 10.75 1.49 14.72
CA THR A 302 12.19 1.26 14.77
C THR A 302 12.78 1.49 13.38
N VAL A 303 13.79 2.36 13.27
CA VAL A 303 14.53 2.58 12.03
C VAL A 303 15.80 1.74 12.03
N ASN A 304 15.97 0.94 10.98
CA ASN A 304 17.20 0.18 10.72
C ASN A 304 17.85 0.73 9.44
N THR A 305 19.00 1.34 9.53
CA THR A 305 19.75 1.94 8.40
C THR A 305 20.81 1.00 7.82
N ASN A 306 20.78 -0.27 8.16
CA ASN A 306 21.68 -1.29 7.62
C ASN A 306 20.96 -2.64 7.54
N PRO A 307 19.81 -2.73 6.80
CA PRO A 307 19.10 -3.98 6.62
C PRO A 307 19.89 -4.98 5.78
N THR A 308 19.51 -6.25 5.87
CA THR A 308 20.20 -7.34 5.14
C THR A 308 19.52 -7.75 3.86
N ASP A 309 18.40 -7.11 3.51
CA ASP A 309 17.56 -7.42 2.34
C ASP A 309 17.95 -6.65 1.08
N GLY A 310 18.94 -5.74 1.18
CA GLY A 310 19.43 -4.91 0.07
C GLY A 310 18.76 -3.54 -0.02
N CYS A 311 17.82 -3.21 0.87
CA CYS A 311 17.26 -1.87 1.00
C CYS A 311 18.27 -0.93 1.69
N THR A 312 18.04 0.38 1.57
CA THR A 312 18.87 1.39 2.24
C THR A 312 18.51 1.49 3.73
N PHE A 313 17.21 1.41 4.03
CA PHE A 313 16.72 1.39 5.40
C PHE A 313 15.34 0.74 5.50
N ASP A 314 14.98 0.33 6.71
CA ASP A 314 13.66 -0.15 7.09
C ASP A 314 13.08 0.71 8.21
N VAL A 315 11.74 0.92 8.16
CA VAL A 315 10.98 1.55 9.26
C VAL A 315 9.89 0.57 9.70
N THR A 316 10.05 -0.02 10.87
CA THR A 316 9.26 -1.15 11.36
C THR A 316 8.36 -0.77 12.52
N CYS A 317 7.09 -1.17 12.45
CA CYS A 317 6.19 -1.30 13.61
C CYS A 317 5.72 -2.76 13.70
N GLU A 318 6.08 -3.46 14.77
CA GLU A 318 5.71 -4.88 14.96
C GLU A 318 4.22 -5.09 15.22
N ASN A 319 3.54 -4.10 15.80
CA ASN A 319 2.10 -4.14 16.01
C ASN A 319 1.49 -2.74 16.04
N VAL A 320 0.88 -2.33 14.93
CA VAL A 320 0.25 -1.00 14.85
C VAL A 320 -0.94 -0.86 15.81
N PHE A 321 -1.61 -1.95 16.19
CA PHE A 321 -2.74 -1.92 17.13
C PHE A 321 -2.31 -1.69 18.59
N ALA A 322 -1.02 -1.76 18.90
CA ALA A 322 -0.50 -1.31 20.19
C ALA A 322 -0.46 0.23 20.31
N ILE A 323 -0.65 0.96 19.21
CA ILE A 323 -0.70 2.42 19.18
C ILE A 323 -2.13 2.85 19.45
N GLU A 324 -2.32 3.67 20.50
CA GLU A 324 -3.64 4.18 20.87
C GLU A 324 -4.28 5.03 19.77
N GLY A 325 -5.52 4.72 19.41
CA GLY A 325 -6.32 5.44 18.41
C GLY A 325 -6.24 4.87 17.00
N VAL A 326 -5.45 3.82 16.75
CA VAL A 326 -5.39 3.16 15.44
C VAL A 326 -6.71 2.47 15.13
N THR A 327 -7.20 2.69 13.92
CA THR A 327 -8.39 2.05 13.33
C THR A 327 -8.03 1.48 11.96
N LYS A 328 -8.96 0.75 11.33
CA LYS A 328 -8.79 0.26 9.94
C LYS A 328 -8.63 1.38 8.90
N ASP A 329 -9.03 2.60 9.22
CA ASP A 329 -8.98 3.75 8.31
C ASP A 329 -7.70 4.59 8.51
N THR A 330 -6.90 4.26 9.53
CA THR A 330 -5.65 4.95 9.85
C THR A 330 -4.64 4.86 8.71
N ALA A 331 -4.00 5.99 8.42
CA ALA A 331 -2.83 6.07 7.55
C ALA A 331 -1.58 6.43 8.38
N PHE A 332 -0.46 5.78 8.09
CA PHE A 332 0.85 6.09 8.66
C PHE A 332 1.71 6.80 7.63
N VAL A 333 2.31 7.91 8.03
CA VAL A 333 3.18 8.72 7.18
C VAL A 333 4.58 8.77 7.77
N VAL A 334 5.56 8.28 7.02
CA VAL A 334 6.98 8.41 7.33
C VAL A 334 7.56 9.56 6.52
N CYS A 335 8.15 10.55 7.20
CA CYS A 335 8.90 11.63 6.57
C CYS A 335 10.38 11.47 6.90
N TYR A 336 11.23 11.72 5.93
CA TYR A 336 12.69 11.74 6.08
C TYR A 336 13.32 12.55 4.96
N ASP A 337 14.61 12.89 5.10
CA ASP A 337 15.38 13.61 4.10
C ASP A 337 16.55 12.76 3.61
N ALA A 338 16.94 12.96 2.35
CA ALA A 338 18.20 12.48 1.79
C ALA A 338 18.91 13.59 1.03
N THR A 339 20.23 13.66 1.13
CA THR A 339 21.03 14.65 0.38
C THR A 339 21.30 14.15 -1.03
N LEU A 340 21.00 14.96 -2.05
CA LEU A 340 21.45 14.73 -3.41
C LEU A 340 22.99 14.94 -3.44
N ASN A 341 23.74 13.89 -3.70
CA ASN A 341 25.19 13.87 -3.53
C ASN A 341 25.95 13.95 -4.88
N GLU A 342 27.28 14.01 -4.82
CA GLU A 342 28.16 14.13 -6.00
C GLU A 342 28.09 12.93 -6.97
N ASN A 343 27.48 11.79 -6.58
CA ASN A 343 27.24 10.65 -7.44
C ASN A 343 25.89 10.72 -8.17
N ALA A 344 25.18 11.85 -8.05
CA ALA A 344 23.90 12.03 -8.70
C ALA A 344 24.02 11.88 -10.21
N VAL A 345 23.07 11.15 -10.78
CA VAL A 345 22.93 10.98 -12.23
C VAL A 345 22.27 12.22 -12.80
N ILE A 346 22.97 12.88 -13.73
CA ILE A 346 22.49 14.08 -14.41
C ILE A 346 21.58 13.70 -15.58
N GLY A 347 20.46 14.41 -15.75
CA GLY A 347 19.54 14.23 -16.87
C GLY A 347 18.45 13.17 -16.65
N SER A 348 17.90 12.64 -17.74
CA SER A 348 16.62 11.90 -17.74
C SER A 348 16.63 10.59 -16.97
N ALA A 349 17.76 9.95 -16.75
CA ALA A 349 17.85 8.77 -15.92
C ALA A 349 17.55 9.05 -14.46
N GLY A 350 17.88 10.27 -13.98
CA GLY A 350 17.58 10.76 -12.65
C GLY A 350 18.11 9.89 -11.52
N ASN A 351 17.66 10.20 -10.31
CA ASN A 351 18.06 9.53 -9.08
C ASN A 351 16.83 8.92 -8.41
N PRO A 352 16.48 7.67 -8.74
CA PRO A 352 15.27 7.04 -8.23
C PRO A 352 15.40 6.72 -6.75
N ASN A 353 14.25 6.77 -6.07
CA ASN A 353 14.04 6.36 -4.71
C ASN A 353 12.73 5.57 -4.64
N GLN A 354 12.75 4.37 -4.09
CA GLN A 354 11.61 3.45 -4.16
C GLN A 354 11.30 2.82 -2.80
N VAL A 355 10.03 2.46 -2.61
CA VAL A 355 9.53 1.82 -1.39
C VAL A 355 8.61 0.66 -1.72
N TYR A 356 8.61 -0.38 -0.89
CA TYR A 356 7.50 -1.31 -0.75
C TYR A 356 7.16 -1.49 0.73
N LEU A 357 5.93 -1.91 1.00
CA LEU A 357 5.47 -2.22 2.35
C LEU A 357 5.43 -3.74 2.54
N GLU A 358 6.15 -4.24 3.56
CA GLU A 358 5.90 -5.57 4.10
C GLU A 358 4.79 -5.46 5.14
N PHE A 359 3.85 -6.41 5.15
CA PHE A 359 2.69 -6.37 6.03
C PHE A 359 2.26 -7.77 6.49
N SER A 360 1.62 -7.85 7.65
CA SER A 360 0.98 -9.09 8.10
C SER A 360 -0.11 -9.52 7.12
N ASN A 361 0.03 -10.70 6.52
CA ASN A 361 -0.89 -11.21 5.50
C ASN A 361 -1.73 -12.41 5.94
N ASN A 362 -1.49 -12.91 7.14
CA ASN A 362 -2.23 -14.03 7.71
C ASN A 362 -2.74 -13.66 9.11
N PRO A 363 -4.06 -13.43 9.28
CA PRO A 363 -4.63 -13.08 10.60
C PRO A 363 -4.52 -14.22 11.62
N TYR A 364 -4.11 -15.43 11.21
CA TYR A 364 -4.08 -16.65 12.03
C TYR A 364 -2.68 -17.25 12.21
N GLY A 365 -1.65 -16.54 11.78
CA GLY A 365 -0.25 -17.00 11.84
C GLY A 365 0.73 -15.89 11.50
N ASP A 366 2.02 -16.25 11.43
CA ASP A 366 3.14 -15.32 11.27
C ASP A 366 3.51 -15.02 9.80
N GLY A 367 2.54 -15.04 8.90
CA GLY A 367 2.80 -14.74 7.49
C GLY A 367 2.98 -13.24 7.22
N THR A 368 3.87 -12.89 6.27
CA THR A 368 3.99 -11.53 5.74
C THR A 368 3.86 -11.52 4.22
N GLY A 369 3.27 -10.45 3.70
CA GLY A 369 3.16 -10.13 2.28
C GLY A 369 3.90 -8.85 1.94
N LYS A 370 3.97 -8.52 0.65
CA LYS A 370 4.62 -7.31 0.13
C LYS A 370 3.70 -6.61 -0.85
N THR A 371 3.63 -5.28 -0.76
CA THR A 371 2.95 -4.48 -1.80
C THR A 371 3.79 -4.44 -3.08
N GLU A 372 3.18 -3.96 -4.16
CA GLU A 372 3.94 -3.46 -5.29
C GLU A 372 4.87 -2.32 -4.83
N THR A 373 5.95 -2.12 -5.59
CA THR A 373 6.92 -1.05 -5.32
C THR A 373 6.42 0.26 -5.89
N ASP A 374 6.46 1.32 -5.11
CA ASP A 374 6.24 2.69 -5.55
C ASP A 374 7.56 3.47 -5.63
N LYS A 375 7.66 4.43 -6.57
CA LYS A 375 8.91 5.07 -6.92
C LYS A 375 8.73 6.56 -7.24
N VAL A 376 9.66 7.37 -6.75
CA VAL A 376 9.85 8.76 -7.15
C VAL A 376 11.23 8.95 -7.79
N THR A 377 11.44 10.06 -8.51
CA THR A 377 12.73 10.34 -9.16
C THR A 377 13.15 11.79 -8.92
N VAL A 378 14.39 12.00 -8.50
CA VAL A 378 15.00 13.32 -8.36
C VAL A 378 15.89 13.60 -9.56
N PHE A 379 15.63 14.71 -10.25
CA PHE A 379 16.40 15.16 -11.40
C PHE A 379 17.41 16.25 -11.00
N THR A 380 18.42 16.45 -11.84
CA THR A 380 19.39 17.53 -11.73
C THR A 380 20.07 17.72 -13.08
N TYR A 381 20.62 18.90 -13.33
CA TYR A 381 21.06 19.33 -14.64
C TYR A 381 22.52 19.79 -14.64
N GLN A 382 23.03 20.17 -15.83
CA GLN A 382 24.37 20.73 -15.99
C GLN A 382 24.39 21.83 -17.03
N LEU A 383 25.25 22.83 -16.79
CA LEU A 383 25.56 23.90 -17.74
C LEU A 383 26.97 23.72 -18.25
N ILE A 384 27.14 23.73 -19.59
CA ILE A 384 28.44 23.67 -20.30
C ILE A 384 28.59 24.94 -21.10
N VAL A 385 29.63 25.69 -20.81
CA VAL A 385 30.02 26.92 -21.50
C VAL A 385 31.31 26.68 -22.28
N ASN A 386 31.25 26.78 -23.61
CA ASN A 386 32.42 26.78 -24.47
C ASN A 386 32.87 28.23 -24.73
N LYS A 387 34.10 28.53 -24.43
CA LYS A 387 34.66 29.86 -24.70
C LYS A 387 35.27 29.90 -26.09
N VAL A 388 34.81 30.82 -26.93
CA VAL A 388 35.26 30.97 -28.33
C VAL A 388 35.57 32.42 -28.69
N ASP A 389 36.34 32.60 -29.73
CA ASP A 389 36.57 33.92 -30.40
C ASP A 389 35.43 34.18 -31.44
N SER A 390 35.53 35.34 -32.10
CA SER A 390 34.58 35.75 -33.14
C SER A 390 34.52 34.84 -34.41
N HIS A 391 35.47 33.90 -34.53
CA HIS A 391 35.57 32.94 -35.62
C HIS A 391 35.20 31.51 -35.14
N ASN A 392 34.64 31.38 -33.94
CA ASN A 392 34.32 30.11 -33.30
C ASN A 392 35.53 29.20 -33.00
N HIS A 393 36.73 29.76 -32.87
CA HIS A 393 37.88 29.00 -32.36
C HIS A 393 37.91 29.05 -30.83
N ALA A 394 38.29 27.92 -30.22
CA ALA A 394 38.42 27.82 -28.77
C ALA A 394 39.36 28.91 -28.20
N LEU A 395 38.89 29.70 -27.23
CA LEU A 395 39.62 30.84 -26.66
C LEU A 395 39.99 30.54 -25.20
N LYS A 396 41.31 30.56 -24.93
CA LYS A 396 41.91 30.33 -23.61
C LYS A 396 41.97 31.60 -22.78
N GLY A 397 42.16 31.46 -21.47
CA GLY A 397 42.44 32.57 -20.55
C GLY A 397 41.19 33.24 -19.96
N ALA A 398 40.02 32.74 -20.27
CA ALA A 398 38.79 33.14 -19.59
C ALA A 398 38.65 32.49 -18.22
N GLY A 399 37.84 33.12 -17.34
CA GLY A 399 37.29 32.53 -16.13
C GLY A 399 35.83 32.95 -15.97
N PHE A 400 35.02 32.02 -15.47
CA PHE A 400 33.61 32.22 -15.28
C PHE A 400 33.17 31.91 -13.86
N THR A 401 32.22 32.69 -13.36
CA THR A 401 31.48 32.43 -12.12
C THR A 401 30.00 32.31 -12.48
N LEU A 402 29.38 31.22 -12.03
CA LEU A 402 27.93 31.03 -12.11
C LEU A 402 27.31 31.39 -10.78
N TYR A 403 26.16 32.06 -10.83
CA TYR A 403 25.39 32.46 -9.65
C TYR A 403 23.96 31.91 -9.79
N LYS A 404 23.37 31.46 -8.68
CA LYS A 404 21.94 31.18 -8.56
C LYS A 404 21.28 32.29 -7.75
N LYS A 405 20.07 32.68 -8.12
CA LYS A 405 19.27 33.65 -7.38
C LYS A 405 18.60 32.91 -6.21
N ASN A 406 18.60 33.51 -5.04
CA ASN A 406 17.94 32.98 -3.85
C ASN A 406 16.55 33.66 -3.64
N LEU A 407 15.76 33.17 -2.70
CA LEU A 407 14.44 33.70 -2.34
C LEU A 407 14.44 35.20 -1.99
N ALA A 408 15.57 35.75 -1.49
CA ALA A 408 15.72 37.18 -1.24
C ALA A 408 16.00 38.01 -2.50
N GLY A 409 16.06 37.37 -3.68
CA GLY A 409 16.34 37.99 -4.97
C GLY A 409 17.81 38.29 -5.23
N ASN A 410 18.74 37.76 -4.41
CA ASN A 410 20.16 37.99 -4.55
C ASN A 410 20.84 36.84 -5.32
N TYR A 411 21.72 37.18 -6.26
CA TYR A 411 22.55 36.21 -6.94
C TYR A 411 23.75 35.78 -6.04
N VAL A 412 23.81 34.50 -5.68
CA VAL A 412 24.82 33.88 -4.85
C VAL A 412 25.70 32.97 -5.72
N ALA A 413 27.02 33.09 -5.60
CA ALA A 413 27.95 32.29 -6.41
C ALA A 413 27.85 30.78 -6.08
N ILE A 414 27.76 29.97 -7.12
CA ILE A 414 27.83 28.50 -7.04
C ILE A 414 29.33 28.13 -7.08
N GLY A 415 29.89 27.83 -5.92
CA GLY A 415 31.30 27.51 -5.79
C GLY A 415 32.23 28.73 -6.04
N THR A 416 33.39 28.46 -6.64
CA THR A 416 34.40 29.46 -6.99
C THR A 416 34.48 29.64 -8.49
N GLU A 417 35.15 30.72 -8.93
CA GLU A 417 35.46 30.94 -10.35
C GLU A 417 36.08 29.68 -10.98
N LEU A 418 35.48 29.17 -12.08
CA LEU A 418 36.12 28.18 -12.92
C LEU A 418 37.14 28.87 -13.84
N LYS A 419 38.39 28.49 -13.73
CA LYS A 419 39.51 29.10 -14.45
C LYS A 419 40.68 28.16 -14.60
N GLY A 420 41.33 28.18 -15.76
CA GLY A 420 42.54 27.40 -16.03
C GLY A 420 43.28 27.94 -17.25
N ALA A 421 44.62 27.82 -17.28
CA ALA A 421 45.47 28.39 -18.34
C ALA A 421 45.10 27.88 -19.73
N ASP A 422 44.65 26.62 -19.83
CA ASP A 422 44.27 25.99 -21.09
C ASP A 422 42.74 25.66 -21.15
N MET A 423 41.98 26.09 -20.16
CA MET A 423 40.54 25.82 -20.09
C MET A 423 39.79 26.64 -21.14
N THR A 424 38.97 25.96 -21.94
CA THR A 424 38.11 26.57 -22.93
C THR A 424 36.66 26.07 -22.80
N THR A 425 36.43 25.08 -21.93
CA THR A 425 35.11 24.56 -21.57
C THR A 425 34.96 24.61 -20.06
N PHE A 426 33.83 25.11 -19.60
CA PHE A 426 33.48 25.31 -18.18
C PHE A 426 32.18 24.58 -17.92
N THR A 427 32.18 23.72 -16.89
CA THR A 427 31.02 22.86 -16.60
C THR A 427 30.61 23.00 -15.14
N TRP A 428 29.34 23.28 -14.90
CA TRP A 428 28.68 23.19 -13.60
C TRP A 428 27.71 22.05 -13.66
N THR A 429 27.81 21.14 -12.72
CA THR A 429 26.95 19.94 -12.61
C THR A 429 26.12 20.00 -11.35
N GLY A 430 24.98 19.31 -11.36
CA GLY A 430 24.12 19.24 -10.20
C GLY A 430 23.36 20.54 -9.97
N LEU A 431 22.81 21.09 -11.05
CA LEU A 431 21.99 22.30 -11.02
C LEU A 431 20.52 21.93 -11.01
N ASP A 432 19.77 22.67 -10.25
CA ASP A 432 18.33 22.70 -10.20
C ASP A 432 17.74 23.59 -11.30
N ASP A 433 16.43 23.62 -11.45
CA ASP A 433 15.76 24.70 -12.18
C ASP A 433 15.89 26.02 -11.39
N GLY A 434 15.45 27.15 -11.95
CA GLY A 434 15.53 28.45 -11.31
C GLY A 434 16.31 29.52 -12.09
N ASP A 435 16.57 30.65 -11.42
CA ASP A 435 17.16 31.84 -12.01
C ASP A 435 18.69 31.90 -11.80
N TYR A 436 19.43 32.09 -12.89
CA TYR A 436 20.90 32.09 -12.91
C TYR A 436 21.48 33.33 -13.54
N LYS A 437 22.75 33.63 -13.17
CA LYS A 437 23.58 34.64 -13.81
C LYS A 437 24.98 34.07 -14.08
N LEU A 438 25.42 34.13 -15.33
CA LEU A 438 26.78 33.79 -15.74
C LEU A 438 27.59 35.07 -15.89
N GLU A 439 28.73 35.18 -15.19
CA GLU A 439 29.67 36.28 -15.26
C GLU A 439 31.03 35.82 -15.79
N GLU A 440 31.58 36.53 -16.79
CA GLU A 440 33.00 36.39 -17.15
C GLU A 440 33.83 37.13 -16.13
N SER A 441 34.32 36.43 -15.10
CA SER A 441 35.06 37.00 -13.98
C SER A 441 36.51 37.32 -14.35
N THR A 442 37.09 36.53 -15.26
CA THR A 442 38.42 36.80 -15.87
C THR A 442 38.27 36.88 -17.38
N VAL A 443 38.78 38.00 -17.94
CA VAL A 443 38.71 38.25 -19.39
C VAL A 443 40.01 37.80 -20.05
N PRO A 444 39.97 37.11 -21.21
CA PRO A 444 41.18 36.77 -21.99
C PRO A 444 41.95 38.03 -22.42
N GLU A 445 43.28 37.95 -22.43
CA GLU A 445 44.09 39.07 -22.84
C GLU A 445 43.83 39.50 -24.29
N GLY A 446 43.61 40.79 -24.52
CA GLY A 446 43.31 41.35 -25.84
C GLY A 446 41.82 41.26 -26.27
N TYR A 447 40.93 40.81 -25.41
CA TYR A 447 39.50 40.72 -25.68
C TYR A 447 38.68 41.64 -24.78
N ASN A 448 37.49 42.00 -25.21
CA ASN A 448 36.55 42.77 -24.41
C ASN A 448 35.74 41.84 -23.50
N LYS A 449 35.48 42.26 -22.23
CA LYS A 449 34.59 41.55 -21.31
C LYS A 449 33.17 41.41 -21.94
N MET A 450 32.59 40.24 -21.89
CA MET A 450 31.20 40.05 -22.23
C MET A 450 30.28 40.67 -21.18
N ALA A 451 29.06 41.00 -21.55
CA ALA A 451 27.99 41.32 -20.60
C ALA A 451 27.60 40.09 -19.81
N ASP A 452 27.22 40.28 -18.54
CA ASP A 452 26.65 39.19 -17.75
C ASP A 452 25.43 38.65 -18.42
N VAL A 453 25.25 37.33 -18.39
CA VAL A 453 24.10 36.64 -18.96
C VAL A 453 23.16 36.17 -17.83
N VAL A 454 21.95 36.75 -17.77
CA VAL A 454 20.90 36.34 -16.87
C VAL A 454 19.96 35.41 -17.63
N PHE A 455 19.66 34.25 -17.07
CA PHE A 455 18.81 33.23 -17.69
C PHE A 455 18.11 32.39 -16.61
N SER A 456 17.08 31.65 -17.00
CA SER A 456 16.41 30.71 -16.12
C SER A 456 16.53 29.31 -16.71
N ILE A 457 16.92 28.33 -15.91
CA ILE A 457 16.77 26.91 -16.24
C ILE A 457 15.33 26.54 -15.91
N SER A 458 14.67 25.89 -16.85
CA SER A 458 13.30 25.38 -16.70
C SER A 458 13.25 23.95 -17.19
N ALA A 459 12.71 23.07 -16.40
CA ALA A 459 12.53 21.66 -16.71
C ALA A 459 11.05 21.28 -16.66
N VAL A 460 10.68 20.25 -17.40
CA VAL A 460 9.35 19.64 -17.32
C VAL A 460 9.52 18.15 -17.11
N HIS A 461 9.06 17.68 -16.00
CA HIS A 461 9.03 16.28 -15.62
C HIS A 461 7.62 15.86 -15.18
N SER A 462 7.35 14.54 -15.14
CA SER A 462 6.04 14.04 -14.76
C SER A 462 5.87 14.02 -13.24
N GLU A 463 4.92 14.78 -12.74
CA GLU A 463 4.68 15.00 -11.29
C GLU A 463 3.78 13.95 -10.64
N THR A 464 3.01 13.20 -11.44
CA THR A 464 1.98 12.27 -10.96
C THR A 464 2.07 10.88 -11.59
N ASP A 465 3.24 10.48 -12.09
CA ASP A 465 3.46 9.21 -12.78
C ASP A 465 4.36 8.32 -11.92
N GLY A 466 3.91 7.11 -11.61
CA GLY A 466 4.71 6.09 -10.89
C GLY A 466 6.03 5.69 -11.58
N ASN A 467 6.31 6.21 -12.78
CA ASN A 467 7.59 6.11 -13.46
C ASN A 467 7.97 7.47 -14.07
N PRO A 468 8.34 8.46 -13.25
CA PRO A 468 8.55 9.84 -13.69
C PRO A 468 9.61 9.97 -14.78
N THR A 469 9.36 10.85 -15.74
CA THR A 469 10.25 11.13 -16.86
C THR A 469 10.49 12.62 -17.02
N LEU A 470 11.74 13.00 -17.34
CA LEU A 470 12.09 14.34 -17.78
C LEU A 470 11.74 14.47 -19.28
N THR A 471 10.93 15.47 -19.65
CA THR A 471 10.42 15.63 -21.01
C THR A 471 10.95 16.86 -21.74
N SER A 472 11.33 17.91 -21.01
CA SER A 472 12.00 19.09 -21.59
C SER A 472 12.97 19.74 -20.61
N LEU A 473 13.96 20.41 -21.17
CA LEU A 473 14.96 21.20 -20.47
C LEU A 473 15.29 22.42 -21.33
N ASP A 474 15.09 23.63 -20.82
CA ASP A 474 15.37 24.87 -21.53
C ASP A 474 16.06 25.90 -20.63
N ALA A 475 16.93 26.72 -21.18
CA ALA A 475 17.59 27.79 -20.45
C ALA A 475 17.55 29.12 -21.22
N GLY A 476 16.49 29.34 -21.99
CA GLY A 476 16.26 30.58 -22.72
C GLY A 476 17.42 30.95 -23.64
N GLN A 477 18.07 32.09 -23.41
CA GLN A 477 19.19 32.53 -24.23
C GLN A 477 20.44 31.63 -24.14
N MET A 478 20.54 30.79 -23.12
CA MET A 478 21.61 29.77 -23.03
C MET A 478 21.33 28.53 -23.88
N GLY A 479 20.10 28.39 -24.38
CA GLY A 479 19.68 27.34 -25.32
C GLY A 479 18.83 26.24 -24.66
N THR A 480 18.30 25.38 -25.53
CA THR A 480 17.56 24.19 -25.12
C THR A 480 18.52 23.08 -24.72
N GLY A 481 18.25 22.44 -23.61
CA GLY A 481 19.05 21.34 -23.09
C GLY A 481 18.77 20.01 -23.79
N VAL A 482 19.71 19.09 -23.67
CA VAL A 482 19.59 17.70 -24.08
C VAL A 482 19.04 16.89 -22.92
N VAL A 483 17.80 16.47 -22.97
CA VAL A 483 17.08 15.77 -21.89
C VAL A 483 17.86 14.56 -21.37
N ASP A 484 18.38 13.71 -22.26
CA ASP A 484 19.09 12.48 -21.87
C ASP A 484 20.31 12.73 -20.99
N THR A 485 21.06 13.79 -21.26
CA THR A 485 22.30 14.14 -20.55
C THR A 485 22.11 15.24 -19.53
N GLY A 486 20.92 15.87 -19.47
CA GLY A 486 20.66 17.05 -18.63
C GLY A 486 21.55 18.24 -18.97
N ALA A 487 22.16 18.28 -20.18
CA ALA A 487 23.17 19.25 -20.52
C ALA A 487 22.60 20.42 -21.33
N ILE A 488 22.80 21.63 -20.81
CA ILE A 488 22.61 22.90 -21.51
C ILE A 488 24.01 23.36 -21.99
N THR A 489 24.19 23.52 -23.31
CA THR A 489 25.51 23.88 -23.87
C THR A 489 25.42 25.20 -24.60
N LYS A 490 26.35 26.14 -24.31
CA LYS A 490 26.43 27.45 -24.93
C LYS A 490 27.85 27.84 -25.31
N ASP A 491 28.02 28.30 -26.55
CA ASP A 491 29.18 28.97 -26.99
C ASP A 491 29.13 30.46 -26.60
N ILE A 492 30.15 30.92 -25.84
CA ILE A 492 30.28 32.31 -25.40
C ILE A 492 31.42 32.96 -26.16
N VAL A 493 31.09 34.00 -26.91
CA VAL A 493 31.99 34.70 -27.81
C VAL A 493 32.58 35.93 -27.15
N ASN A 494 33.93 36.10 -27.19
CA ASN A 494 34.56 37.40 -26.99
C ASN A 494 35.06 37.98 -28.31
N ASN A 495 34.93 39.29 -28.42
CA ASN A 495 35.36 40.04 -29.58
C ASN A 495 36.65 40.84 -29.23
N THR A 496 37.54 40.89 -30.19
CA THR A 496 38.63 41.91 -30.18
C THR A 496 38.09 43.20 -30.79
N GLY A 497 38.33 44.33 -30.21
CA GLY A 497 37.87 45.57 -30.76
C GLY A 497 38.45 46.78 -30.05
N THR A 498 38.63 47.84 -30.79
CA THR A 498 38.94 49.18 -30.21
C THR A 498 37.68 49.71 -29.57
N ILE A 499 37.77 50.08 -28.28
CA ILE A 499 36.75 50.87 -27.56
C ILE A 499 36.55 52.20 -28.27
#